data_f701d45b78209a8798ea8b91cb8848ad
#
_entry.id   f701d45b78209a8798ea8b91cb8848ad
#
_cell.length_a   1.000
_cell.length_b   1.000
_cell.length_c   1.000
_cell.angle_alpha   90.00
_cell.angle_beta   90.00
_cell.angle_gamma   90.00
#
_symmetry.space_group_name_H-M   'P 1'
#
loop_
_entity.id
_entity.type
_entity.pdbx_description
1 polymer ?
#
loop_
_entity_poly.entity_id
_entity_poly.type
_entity_poly.pdbx_seq_one_letter_code
_entity_poly.pdbx_strand_id
1 'polypeptide(L)'
;MFKGEGPERKVSGLLFYINNMNIKQFVVNPFGVNCFVLSNDAGDAILIDPSVSNEREEEALTRYIEQNHLTVRHLLNTHLHLDHVLGNAFVARKYGVQLEAHEEDAFLLDLQEEQSQMFGLPMREPSPGLGNTLAEGDAVEVPGIRLQVIHVAGHSPGGIAFYCENPGEVNGQKNVPPLLFPGDILFAGSRGRSDLFGGDDHALVSGIKRKLLPLPDDTVVFPGHGPTTTIGDEKRWY
;
A
#
# COMPACT_ATOMS: atom_id res chain seq x y z
N MET A 1 -40.96 -47.66 -18.98
CA MET A 1 -40.73 -46.93 -17.74
C MET A 1 -39.37 -47.34 -17.22
N PHE A 2 -38.29 -46.70 -17.67
CA PHE A 2 -36.98 -46.82 -17.09
C PHE A 2 -36.29 -45.43 -17.23
N LYS A 3 -36.11 -44.80 -16.09
CA LYS A 3 -35.32 -43.56 -15.95
C LYS A 3 -33.84 -43.93 -16.02
N GLY A 4 -33.13 -43.41 -17.01
CA GLY A 4 -31.68 -43.46 -17.08
C GLY A 4 -31.10 -42.26 -16.36
N GLU A 5 -30.47 -42.47 -15.23
CA GLU A 5 -29.60 -41.48 -14.57
C GLU A 5 -28.30 -41.39 -15.37
N GLY A 6 -28.03 -40.20 -15.92
CA GLY A 6 -26.75 -39.92 -16.56
C GLY A 6 -25.66 -39.71 -15.52
N PRO A 7 -24.39 -40.03 -15.81
CA PRO A 7 -23.33 -39.93 -14.86
C PRO A 7 -23.01 -38.46 -14.52
N GLU A 8 -23.12 -38.12 -13.23
CA GLU A 8 -22.60 -36.90 -12.70
C GLU A 8 -21.08 -36.86 -12.95
N ARG A 9 -20.63 -35.95 -13.81
CA ARG A 9 -19.22 -35.60 -13.91
C ARG A 9 -18.87 -34.73 -12.70
N LYS A 10 -18.24 -35.32 -11.71
CA LYS A 10 -17.45 -34.57 -10.70
C LYS A 10 -16.33 -33.89 -11.43
N VAL A 11 -16.51 -32.63 -11.78
CA VAL A 11 -15.44 -31.74 -12.14
C VAL A 11 -14.76 -31.36 -10.82
N SER A 12 -13.52 -31.82 -10.59
CA SER A 12 -12.71 -31.40 -9.46
C SER A 12 -12.61 -29.88 -9.50
N GLY A 13 -13.27 -29.23 -8.54
CA GLY A 13 -13.33 -27.78 -8.48
C GLY A 13 -12.00 -27.18 -8.09
N LEU A 14 -11.12 -26.96 -9.05
CA LEU A 14 -10.17 -25.89 -8.98
C LEU A 14 -10.98 -24.62 -9.24
N LEU A 15 -11.40 -23.93 -8.17
CA LEU A 15 -11.89 -22.56 -8.28
C LEU A 15 -10.71 -21.74 -8.80
N PHE A 16 -10.68 -21.47 -10.09
CA PHE A 16 -9.86 -20.38 -10.61
C PHE A 16 -10.50 -19.10 -10.06
N TYR A 17 -9.98 -18.59 -8.96
CA TYR A 17 -10.23 -17.21 -8.60
C TYR A 17 -9.69 -16.38 -9.75
N ILE A 18 -10.57 -15.80 -10.54
CA ILE A 18 -10.20 -14.68 -11.42
C ILE A 18 -9.76 -13.61 -10.45
N ASN A 19 -8.46 -13.28 -10.46
CA ASN A 19 -7.92 -12.25 -9.61
C ASN A 19 -8.45 -10.91 -10.11
N ASN A 20 -9.59 -10.47 -9.55
CA ASN A 20 -10.13 -9.15 -9.81
C ASN A 20 -9.75 -8.27 -8.64
N MET A 21 -8.99 -7.22 -8.90
CA MET A 21 -8.60 -6.23 -7.93
C MET A 21 -9.20 -4.88 -8.30
N ASN A 22 -9.77 -4.19 -7.32
CA ASN A 22 -10.16 -2.80 -7.45
C ASN A 22 -9.16 -1.93 -6.69
N ILE A 23 -8.69 -0.86 -7.32
CA ILE A 23 -7.82 0.14 -6.73
C ILE A 23 -8.57 1.45 -6.67
N LYS A 24 -8.71 1.99 -5.47
CA LYS A 24 -9.21 3.34 -5.23
C LYS A 24 -8.14 4.16 -4.56
N GLN A 25 -7.78 5.29 -5.18
CA GLN A 25 -6.88 6.28 -4.63
C GLN A 25 -7.68 7.44 -4.01
N PHE A 26 -7.22 7.89 -2.85
CA PHE A 26 -7.62 9.15 -2.22
C PHE A 26 -6.35 9.99 -2.06
N VAL A 27 -6.43 11.27 -2.40
CA VAL A 27 -5.38 12.24 -2.06
C VAL A 27 -5.83 12.91 -0.77
N VAL A 28 -5.08 12.71 0.29
CA VAL A 28 -5.46 13.10 1.66
C VAL A 28 -4.41 14.00 2.29
N ASN A 29 -4.78 14.65 3.36
CA ASN A 29 -4.03 15.61 4.17
C ASN A 29 -3.39 16.78 3.38
N PRO A 30 -2.85 17.82 4.07
CA PRO A 30 -2.25 18.98 3.40
C PRO A 30 -1.00 18.69 2.56
N PHE A 31 -0.34 17.52 2.79
CA PHE A 31 0.84 17.09 2.05
C PHE A 31 0.48 16.33 0.77
N GLY A 32 -0.80 15.98 0.57
CA GLY A 32 -1.27 15.32 -0.63
C GLY A 32 -0.83 13.86 -0.76
N VAL A 33 -0.82 13.14 0.37
CA VAL A 33 -0.49 11.71 0.41
C VAL A 33 -1.52 10.90 -0.37
N ASN A 34 -1.06 9.97 -1.15
CA ASN A 34 -1.85 9.00 -1.87
C ASN A 34 -2.18 7.81 -0.95
N CYS A 35 -3.40 7.79 -0.42
CA CYS A 35 -3.96 6.66 0.29
C CYS A 35 -4.61 5.69 -0.70
N PHE A 36 -4.28 4.41 -0.65
CA PHE A 36 -4.85 3.40 -1.54
C PHE A 36 -5.73 2.41 -0.79
N VAL A 37 -6.87 2.08 -1.39
CA VAL A 37 -7.73 0.96 -0.99
C VAL A 37 -7.69 -0.06 -2.11
N LEU A 38 -7.07 -1.20 -1.85
CA LEU A 38 -7.07 -2.37 -2.74
C LEU A 38 -8.16 -3.33 -2.27
N SER A 39 -9.02 -3.81 -3.15
CA SER A 39 -10.08 -4.74 -2.75
C SER A 39 -10.34 -5.80 -3.82
N ASN A 40 -10.81 -6.97 -3.38
CA ASN A 40 -11.21 -8.07 -4.24
C ASN A 40 -12.74 -8.15 -4.39
N ASP A 41 -13.22 -9.02 -5.28
CA ASP A 41 -14.66 -9.24 -5.49
C ASP A 41 -15.39 -9.86 -4.28
N ALA A 42 -14.66 -10.47 -3.33
CA ALA A 42 -15.22 -10.99 -2.09
C ALA A 42 -15.45 -9.90 -1.04
N GLY A 43 -14.97 -8.67 -1.31
CA GLY A 43 -15.07 -7.53 -0.41
C GLY A 43 -13.95 -7.44 0.63
N ASP A 44 -12.88 -8.26 0.55
CA ASP A 44 -11.72 -8.06 1.40
C ASP A 44 -10.90 -6.88 0.90
N ALA A 45 -10.42 -6.04 1.80
CA ALA A 45 -9.68 -4.83 1.47
C ALA A 45 -8.36 -4.68 2.24
N ILE A 46 -7.37 -4.12 1.56
CA ILE A 46 -6.07 -3.70 2.09
C ILE A 46 -6.01 -2.16 1.98
N LEU A 47 -5.67 -1.48 3.05
CA LEU A 47 -5.41 -0.05 3.05
C LEU A 47 -3.91 0.19 3.10
N ILE A 48 -3.39 1.03 2.19
CA ILE A 48 -1.99 1.46 2.16
C ILE A 48 -1.94 2.96 2.42
N ASP A 49 -1.17 3.38 3.41
CA ASP A 49 -0.95 4.74 3.86
C ASP A 49 -2.27 5.54 4.05
N PRO A 50 -3.21 5.08 4.91
CA PRO A 50 -4.51 5.72 5.08
C PRO A 50 -4.43 7.00 5.93
N SER A 51 -3.68 7.98 5.46
CA SER A 51 -3.30 9.18 6.19
C SER A 51 -4.37 10.28 6.18
N VAL A 52 -5.63 9.89 6.40
CA VAL A 52 -6.75 10.84 6.56
C VAL A 52 -6.53 11.70 7.80
N SER A 53 -6.60 13.03 7.63
CA SER A 53 -6.22 14.01 8.67
C SER A 53 -7.39 14.76 9.29
N ASN A 54 -8.58 14.63 8.72
CA ASN A 54 -9.77 15.37 9.14
C ASN A 54 -11.06 14.56 8.91
N GLU A 55 -12.17 15.01 9.52
CA GLU A 55 -13.48 14.33 9.46
C GLU A 55 -13.99 14.12 8.03
N ARG A 56 -13.79 15.10 7.15
CA ARG A 56 -14.25 15.00 5.76
C ARG A 56 -13.52 13.86 5.02
N GLU A 57 -12.23 13.70 5.24
CA GLU A 57 -11.43 12.63 4.65
C GLU A 57 -11.79 11.26 5.27
N GLU A 58 -11.96 11.21 6.60
CA GLU A 58 -12.44 10.01 7.31
C GLU A 58 -13.82 9.55 6.81
N GLU A 59 -14.76 10.50 6.62
CA GLU A 59 -16.08 10.22 6.06
C GLU A 59 -16.01 9.73 4.61
N ALA A 60 -15.12 10.32 3.78
CA ALA A 60 -14.97 9.92 2.39
C ALA A 60 -14.44 8.49 2.27
N LEU A 61 -13.41 8.14 3.05
CA LEU A 61 -12.87 6.78 3.14
C LEU A 61 -13.93 5.80 3.66
N THR A 62 -14.59 6.15 4.77
CA THR A 62 -15.67 5.33 5.35
C THR A 62 -16.79 5.05 4.37
N ARG A 63 -17.28 6.09 3.71
CA ARG A 63 -18.35 5.98 2.72
C ARG A 63 -17.98 5.05 1.58
N TYR A 64 -16.76 5.14 1.09
CA TYR A 64 -16.29 4.24 0.03
C TYR A 64 -16.28 2.78 0.50
N ILE A 65 -15.75 2.51 1.71
CA ILE A 65 -15.69 1.15 2.29
C ILE A 65 -17.09 0.60 2.49
N GLU A 66 -18.01 1.39 3.05
CA GLU A 66 -19.39 0.95 3.33
C GLU A 66 -20.21 0.75 2.03
N GLN A 67 -20.12 1.67 1.07
CA GLN A 67 -20.86 1.58 -0.19
C GLN A 67 -20.43 0.40 -1.07
N ASN A 68 -19.16 -0.02 -0.94
CA ASN A 68 -18.65 -1.19 -1.66
C ASN A 68 -18.65 -2.47 -0.80
N HIS A 69 -19.27 -2.44 0.40
CA HIS A 69 -19.40 -3.58 1.31
C HIS A 69 -18.04 -4.22 1.66
N LEU A 70 -16.99 -3.39 1.83
CA LEU A 70 -15.64 -3.87 2.08
C LEU A 70 -15.39 -4.21 3.55
N THR A 71 -14.61 -5.25 3.76
CA THR A 71 -14.05 -5.63 5.06
C THR A 71 -12.56 -5.35 5.04
N VAL A 72 -12.11 -4.39 5.82
CA VAL A 72 -10.67 -4.07 5.93
C VAL A 72 -9.97 -5.20 6.65
N ARG A 73 -8.96 -5.79 6.02
CA ARG A 73 -8.15 -6.89 6.55
C ARG A 73 -6.77 -6.44 6.99
N HIS A 74 -6.20 -5.45 6.29
CA HIS A 74 -4.85 -4.97 6.53
C HIS A 74 -4.80 -3.45 6.56
N LEU A 75 -4.03 -2.91 7.49
CA LEU A 75 -3.63 -1.52 7.61
C LEU A 75 -2.12 -1.46 7.40
N LEU A 76 -1.68 -1.12 6.19
CA LEU A 76 -0.29 -1.10 5.80
C LEU A 76 0.25 0.32 5.74
N ASN A 77 1.49 0.52 6.20
CA ASN A 77 2.26 1.71 5.89
C ASN A 77 3.53 1.34 5.12
N THR A 78 3.82 2.13 4.08
CA THR A 78 5.08 2.04 3.33
C THR A 78 6.26 2.50 4.18
N HIS A 79 6.02 3.47 5.05
CA HIS A 79 6.95 3.99 6.05
C HIS A 79 6.18 4.79 7.11
N LEU A 80 6.84 5.19 8.19
CA LEU A 80 6.15 5.76 9.35
C LEU A 80 6.42 7.26 9.58
N HIS A 81 6.69 8.06 8.53
CA HIS A 81 6.63 9.51 8.65
C HIS A 81 5.21 9.99 8.95
N LEU A 82 5.11 11.12 9.66
CA LEU A 82 3.84 11.60 10.20
C LEU A 82 2.74 11.74 9.17
N ASP A 83 3.06 12.27 8.00
CA ASP A 83 2.09 12.50 6.93
C ASP A 83 1.51 11.22 6.33
N HIS A 84 2.15 10.06 6.52
CA HIS A 84 1.64 8.74 6.11
C HIS A 84 0.82 8.01 7.19
N VAL A 85 0.89 8.45 8.45
CA VAL A 85 0.29 7.73 9.59
C VAL A 85 -0.89 8.43 10.27
N LEU A 86 -1.28 9.62 9.82
CA LEU A 86 -2.29 10.46 10.47
C LEU A 86 -3.64 9.78 10.68
N GLY A 87 -4.03 8.87 9.80
CA GLY A 87 -5.30 8.13 9.87
C GLY A 87 -5.20 6.74 10.50
N ASN A 88 -4.01 6.29 10.90
CA ASN A 88 -3.81 4.94 11.42
C ASN A 88 -4.69 4.65 12.65
N ALA A 89 -4.73 5.57 13.61
CA ALA A 89 -5.54 5.41 14.82
C ALA A 89 -7.03 5.28 14.49
N PHE A 90 -7.53 6.12 13.59
CA PHE A 90 -8.90 6.06 13.11
C PHE A 90 -9.21 4.71 12.45
N VAL A 91 -8.36 4.25 11.51
CA VAL A 91 -8.55 3.00 10.77
C VAL A 91 -8.46 1.79 11.72
N ALA A 92 -7.43 1.73 12.57
CA ALA A 92 -7.25 0.65 13.53
C ALA A 92 -8.47 0.50 14.45
N ARG A 93 -8.95 1.60 15.00
CA ARG A 93 -10.12 1.62 15.90
C ARG A 93 -11.42 1.26 15.17
N LYS A 94 -11.65 1.85 13.99
CA LYS A 94 -12.91 1.69 13.25
C LYS A 94 -13.08 0.29 12.68
N TYR A 95 -12.01 -0.30 12.17
CA TYR A 95 -12.07 -1.59 11.47
C TYR A 95 -11.48 -2.76 12.25
N GLY A 96 -10.89 -2.51 13.42
CA GLY A 96 -10.36 -3.57 14.29
C GLY A 96 -9.10 -4.24 13.73
N VAL A 97 -8.30 -3.52 12.95
CA VAL A 97 -7.05 -3.99 12.33
C VAL A 97 -5.83 -3.40 13.04
N GLN A 98 -4.69 -4.10 12.94
CA GLN A 98 -3.42 -3.65 13.50
C GLN A 98 -2.57 -2.98 12.43
N LEU A 99 -1.70 -2.06 12.84
CA LEU A 99 -0.72 -1.43 11.99
C LEU A 99 0.37 -2.43 11.59
N GLU A 100 0.65 -2.51 10.30
CA GLU A 100 1.67 -3.37 9.69
C GLU A 100 2.66 -2.50 8.91
N ALA A 101 3.93 -2.51 9.29
CA ALA A 101 5.03 -1.78 8.64
C ALA A 101 6.37 -2.43 9.01
N HIS A 102 7.47 -1.89 8.50
CA HIS A 102 8.81 -2.37 8.84
C HIS A 102 9.24 -1.90 10.23
N GLU A 103 9.87 -2.79 11.00
CA GLU A 103 10.26 -2.51 12.39
C GLU A 103 11.29 -1.38 12.54
N GLU A 104 12.17 -1.19 11.55
CA GLU A 104 13.19 -0.14 11.58
C GLU A 104 12.62 1.28 11.58
N ASP A 105 11.34 1.45 11.22
CA ASP A 105 10.64 2.75 11.30
C ASP A 105 9.90 2.96 12.63
N ALA A 106 9.82 1.97 13.52
CA ALA A 106 9.01 2.05 14.74
C ALA A 106 9.34 3.29 15.60
N PHE A 107 10.61 3.71 15.63
CA PHE A 107 11.05 4.90 16.38
C PHE A 107 10.40 6.21 15.87
N LEU A 108 9.98 6.27 14.59
CA LEU A 108 9.28 7.44 14.04
C LEU A 108 7.90 7.66 14.69
N LEU A 109 7.29 6.60 15.22
CA LEU A 109 6.05 6.72 15.98
C LEU A 109 6.26 7.41 17.33
N ASP A 110 7.44 7.29 17.93
CA ASP A 110 7.80 8.02 19.15
C ASP A 110 8.07 9.50 18.87
N LEU A 111 8.38 9.85 17.62
CA LEU A 111 8.69 11.21 17.16
C LEU A 111 7.49 11.93 16.53
N GLN A 112 6.27 11.39 16.60
CA GLN A 112 5.10 11.96 15.91
C GLN A 112 4.81 13.41 16.34
N GLU A 113 4.92 13.71 17.64
CA GLU A 113 4.72 15.07 18.16
C GLU A 113 5.79 16.05 17.65
N GLU A 114 7.05 15.63 17.61
CA GLU A 114 8.16 16.41 17.06
C GLU A 114 7.97 16.67 15.57
N GLN A 115 7.59 15.65 14.80
CA GLN A 115 7.28 15.79 13.37
C GLN A 115 6.09 16.73 13.14
N SER A 116 5.03 16.62 13.97
CA SER A 116 3.87 17.50 13.92
C SER A 116 4.26 18.97 14.08
N GLN A 117 5.10 19.28 15.07
CA GLN A 117 5.59 20.63 15.30
C GLN A 117 6.53 21.10 14.16
N MET A 118 7.46 20.25 13.72
CA MET A 118 8.43 20.55 12.67
C MET A 118 7.75 20.90 11.34
N PHE A 119 6.72 20.15 10.97
CA PHE A 119 6.04 20.31 9.68
C PHE A 119 4.79 21.18 9.75
N GLY A 120 4.37 21.60 10.96
CA GLY A 120 3.11 22.32 11.13
C GLY A 120 1.90 21.49 10.71
N LEU A 121 1.99 20.16 10.81
CA LEU A 121 0.95 19.21 10.42
C LEU A 121 0.23 18.73 11.67
N PRO A 122 -0.99 19.25 11.97
CA PRO A 122 -1.68 18.88 13.20
C PRO A 122 -2.06 17.41 13.21
N MET A 123 -1.70 16.72 14.28
CA MET A 123 -2.09 15.34 14.57
C MET A 123 -3.30 15.33 15.50
N ARG A 124 -4.40 14.69 15.11
CA ARG A 124 -5.61 14.58 15.92
C ARG A 124 -5.50 13.51 16.99
N GLU A 125 -4.86 12.39 16.63
CA GLU A 125 -4.66 11.23 17.48
C GLU A 125 -3.35 10.56 17.03
N PRO A 126 -2.45 10.16 17.94
CA PRO A 126 -1.22 9.47 17.55
C PRO A 126 -1.52 8.11 16.93
N SER A 127 -0.71 7.72 15.94
CA SER A 127 -0.76 6.37 15.37
C SER A 127 -0.52 5.34 16.48
N PRO A 128 -1.21 4.20 16.47
CA PRO A 128 -0.88 3.09 17.35
C PRO A 128 0.52 2.56 17.04
N GLY A 129 1.11 1.85 17.99
CA GLY A 129 2.34 1.10 17.77
C GLY A 129 2.15 -0.02 16.73
N LEU A 130 3.27 -0.58 16.25
CA LEU A 130 3.25 -1.72 15.34
C LEU A 130 2.53 -2.92 15.97
N GLY A 131 1.58 -3.49 15.24
CA GLY A 131 0.93 -4.75 15.59
C GLY A 131 1.64 -5.93 14.95
N ASN A 132 1.99 -5.80 13.68
CA ASN A 132 2.79 -6.78 12.94
C ASN A 132 3.96 -6.07 12.24
N THR A 133 5.10 -6.78 12.15
CA THR A 133 6.25 -6.30 11.40
C THR A 133 6.32 -6.97 10.04
N LEU A 134 6.71 -6.20 9.03
CA LEU A 134 6.92 -6.65 7.66
C LEU A 134 8.40 -6.49 7.30
N ALA A 135 8.99 -7.51 6.67
CA ALA A 135 10.39 -7.53 6.27
C ALA A 135 10.54 -7.87 4.78
N GLU A 136 11.75 -7.71 4.26
CA GLU A 136 12.11 -8.10 2.88
C GLU A 136 11.66 -9.51 2.54
N GLY A 137 10.89 -9.65 1.47
CA GLY A 137 10.42 -10.94 0.96
C GLY A 137 9.13 -11.45 1.59
N ASP A 138 8.62 -10.82 2.64
CA ASP A 138 7.29 -11.12 3.18
C ASP A 138 6.20 -10.83 2.14
N ALA A 139 5.01 -11.36 2.39
CA ALA A 139 3.84 -11.09 1.56
C ALA A 139 2.62 -10.80 2.41
N VAL A 140 1.86 -9.77 2.00
CA VAL A 140 0.51 -9.49 2.53
C VAL A 140 -0.51 -9.98 1.52
N GLU A 141 -1.50 -10.75 1.99
CA GLU A 141 -2.42 -11.45 1.10
C GLU A 141 -3.87 -11.36 1.56
N VAL A 142 -4.74 -11.10 0.59
CA VAL A 142 -6.16 -11.45 0.65
C VAL A 142 -6.50 -12.28 -0.59
N PRO A 143 -7.59 -13.05 -0.63
CA PRO A 143 -7.90 -13.88 -1.80
C PRO A 143 -7.83 -13.10 -3.11
N GLY A 144 -6.93 -13.50 -4.02
CA GLY A 144 -6.72 -12.85 -5.32
C GLY A 144 -5.81 -11.62 -5.34
N ILE A 145 -5.33 -11.14 -4.21
CA ILE A 145 -4.36 -10.04 -4.11
C ILE A 145 -3.17 -10.50 -3.26
N ARG A 146 -1.98 -10.44 -3.84
CA ARG A 146 -0.71 -10.73 -3.16
C ARG A 146 0.25 -9.56 -3.36
N LEU A 147 0.68 -8.97 -2.26
CA LEU A 147 1.65 -7.88 -2.22
C LEU A 147 2.95 -8.40 -1.60
N GLN A 148 4.01 -8.48 -2.41
CA GLN A 148 5.35 -8.80 -1.92
C GLN A 148 6.00 -7.54 -1.34
N VAL A 149 6.66 -7.68 -0.20
CA VAL A 149 7.40 -6.60 0.46
C VAL A 149 8.80 -6.51 -0.13
N ILE A 150 9.19 -5.32 -0.57
CA ILE A 150 10.54 -4.97 -1.01
C ILE A 150 11.05 -3.86 -0.08
N HIS A 151 12.01 -4.16 0.78
CA HIS A 151 12.60 -3.18 1.68
C HIS A 151 13.65 -2.32 0.95
N VAL A 152 13.49 -1.01 0.99
CA VAL A 152 14.43 -0.03 0.42
C VAL A 152 14.63 1.09 1.44
N ALA A 153 15.65 0.95 2.26
CA ALA A 153 16.04 1.99 3.22
C ALA A 153 16.57 3.25 2.51
N GLY A 154 16.45 4.39 3.17
CA GLY A 154 17.12 5.63 2.80
C GLY A 154 16.25 6.87 2.77
N HIS A 155 14.96 6.81 2.42
CA HIS A 155 13.99 7.85 2.75
C HIS A 155 13.67 7.80 4.26
N SER A 156 13.38 6.61 4.73
CA SER A 156 13.43 6.20 6.15
C SER A 156 14.20 4.89 6.26
N PRO A 157 14.63 4.45 7.45
CA PRO A 157 15.30 3.17 7.62
C PRO A 157 14.41 1.97 7.23
N GLY A 158 13.13 2.02 7.60
CA GLY A 158 12.14 0.97 7.36
C GLY A 158 11.29 1.18 6.12
N GLY A 159 11.71 1.98 5.15
CA GLY A 159 10.95 2.19 3.91
C GLY A 159 10.73 0.89 3.14
N ILE A 160 9.47 0.51 2.89
CA ILE A 160 9.10 -0.67 2.11
C ILE A 160 8.20 -0.30 0.93
N ALA A 161 8.35 -1.04 -0.16
CA ALA A 161 7.45 -1.00 -1.29
C ALA A 161 6.62 -2.29 -1.34
N PHE A 162 5.35 -2.17 -1.73
CA PHE A 162 4.46 -3.31 -1.96
C PHE A 162 4.37 -3.59 -3.46
N TYR A 163 4.80 -4.77 -3.88
CA TYR A 163 4.83 -5.20 -5.27
C TYR A 163 3.80 -6.29 -5.56
N CYS A 164 2.92 -6.05 -6.53
CA CYS A 164 1.98 -7.02 -7.06
C CYS A 164 2.42 -7.46 -8.45
N GLU A 165 3.04 -8.64 -8.55
CA GLU A 165 3.55 -9.17 -9.82
C GLU A 165 2.44 -9.53 -10.80
N ASN A 166 1.35 -10.11 -10.29
CA ASN A 166 0.25 -10.63 -11.09
C ASN A 166 -1.09 -10.09 -10.58
N PRO A 167 -1.43 -8.83 -10.90
CA PRO A 167 -2.64 -8.19 -10.38
C PRO A 167 -3.95 -8.79 -10.95
N GLY A 168 -3.87 -9.53 -12.05
CA GLY A 168 -5.05 -10.06 -12.73
C GLY A 168 -5.82 -8.98 -13.50
N GLU A 169 -7.14 -8.91 -13.28
CA GLU A 169 -7.97 -7.82 -13.79
C GLU A 169 -8.02 -6.70 -12.73
N VAL A 170 -7.78 -5.45 -13.13
CA VAL A 170 -7.80 -4.29 -12.23
C VAL A 170 -8.82 -3.28 -12.72
N ASN A 171 -9.78 -2.91 -11.87
CA ASN A 171 -10.85 -1.97 -12.20
C ASN A 171 -11.55 -2.32 -13.54
N GLY A 172 -11.75 -3.61 -13.84
CA GLY A 172 -12.35 -4.11 -15.08
C GLY A 172 -11.39 -4.15 -16.29
N GLN A 173 -10.14 -3.79 -16.14
CA GLN A 173 -9.11 -3.87 -17.19
C GLN A 173 -8.35 -5.19 -17.09
N LYS A 174 -8.24 -5.92 -18.21
CA LYS A 174 -7.50 -7.19 -18.32
C LYS A 174 -6.06 -6.95 -18.77
N ASN A 175 -5.20 -7.95 -18.48
CA ASN A 175 -3.78 -7.90 -18.84
C ASN A 175 -3.07 -6.67 -18.27
N VAL A 176 -3.39 -6.32 -17.03
CA VAL A 176 -2.75 -5.22 -16.33
C VAL A 176 -1.32 -5.62 -16.00
N PRO A 177 -0.33 -4.74 -16.26
CA PRO A 177 1.06 -5.01 -15.91
C PRO A 177 1.23 -5.08 -14.38
N PRO A 178 2.39 -5.53 -13.88
CA PRO A 178 2.70 -5.50 -12.45
C PRO A 178 2.51 -4.11 -11.84
N LEU A 179 2.21 -4.06 -10.54
CA LEU A 179 1.95 -2.83 -9.81
C LEU A 179 2.94 -2.68 -8.65
N LEU A 180 3.38 -1.46 -8.39
CA LEU A 180 4.28 -1.12 -7.32
C LEU A 180 3.73 0.07 -6.52
N PHE A 181 3.67 -0.07 -5.19
CA PHE A 181 3.30 0.99 -4.23
C PHE A 181 4.53 1.28 -3.37
N PRO A 182 5.43 2.19 -3.82
CA PRO A 182 6.72 2.38 -3.17
C PRO A 182 6.71 3.41 -2.04
N GLY A 183 5.56 3.99 -1.70
CA GLY A 183 5.53 5.16 -0.82
C GLY A 183 6.46 6.25 -1.33
N ASP A 184 7.32 6.75 -0.46
CA ASP A 184 8.25 7.84 -0.75
C ASP A 184 9.64 7.38 -1.19
N ILE A 185 9.77 6.14 -1.63
CA ILE A 185 11.03 5.64 -2.21
C ILE A 185 11.21 6.19 -3.63
N LEU A 186 10.16 6.12 -4.48
CA LEU A 186 10.24 6.46 -5.90
C LEU A 186 8.99 7.24 -6.34
N PHE A 187 9.20 8.39 -6.99
CA PHE A 187 8.17 9.25 -7.56
C PHE A 187 8.32 9.39 -9.08
N ALA A 188 7.34 9.99 -9.73
CA ALA A 188 7.44 10.37 -11.12
C ALA A 188 8.54 11.43 -11.33
N GLY A 189 9.66 11.02 -11.94
CA GLY A 189 10.82 11.87 -12.22
C GLY A 189 11.65 12.26 -10.99
N SER A 190 11.44 11.65 -9.83
CA SER A 190 12.18 11.96 -8.60
C SER A 190 12.13 10.82 -7.58
N ARG A 191 12.66 11.06 -6.38
CA ARG A 191 12.61 10.17 -5.22
C ARG A 191 12.31 10.95 -3.95
N GLY A 192 11.98 10.26 -2.88
CA GLY A 192 11.83 10.84 -1.56
C GLY A 192 13.11 11.53 -1.08
N ARG A 193 12.94 12.50 -0.20
CA ARG A 193 14.07 13.14 0.51
C ARG A 193 14.72 12.15 1.47
N SER A 194 15.98 12.38 1.79
CA SER A 194 16.77 11.50 2.65
C SER A 194 17.52 12.25 3.75
N ASP A 195 17.06 13.47 4.05
CA ASP A 195 17.66 14.36 5.05
C ASP A 195 16.83 14.47 6.34
N LEU A 196 15.83 13.59 6.50
CA LEU A 196 15.01 13.46 7.70
C LEU A 196 15.54 12.32 8.60
N PHE A 197 14.83 12.06 9.69
CA PHE A 197 15.15 11.06 10.72
C PHE A 197 15.55 9.70 10.14
N GLY A 198 16.83 9.34 10.26
CA GLY A 198 17.36 8.06 9.76
C GLY A 198 17.54 7.97 8.24
N GLY A 199 17.38 9.08 7.50
CA GLY A 199 17.54 9.10 6.05
C GLY A 199 19.01 8.93 5.60
N ASP A 200 19.19 8.30 4.41
CA ASP A 200 20.49 8.06 3.76
C ASP A 200 20.30 8.03 2.23
N ASP A 201 20.76 9.08 1.55
CA ASP A 201 20.62 9.22 0.09
C ASP A 201 21.36 8.11 -0.68
N HIS A 202 22.52 7.68 -0.20
CA HIS A 202 23.26 6.61 -0.85
C HIS A 202 22.54 5.28 -0.75
N ALA A 203 21.97 4.96 0.41
CA ALA A 203 21.16 3.77 0.62
C ALA A 203 19.92 3.79 -0.27
N LEU A 204 19.20 4.93 -0.33
CA LEU A 204 18.01 5.11 -1.14
C LEU A 204 18.29 4.87 -2.63
N VAL A 205 19.27 5.60 -3.19
CA VAL A 205 19.63 5.47 -4.62
C VAL A 205 20.12 4.06 -4.94
N SER A 206 20.94 3.46 -4.08
CA SER A 206 21.43 2.09 -4.25
C SER A 206 20.29 1.07 -4.19
N GLY A 207 19.35 1.24 -3.25
CA GLY A 207 18.17 0.38 -3.12
C GLY A 207 17.26 0.45 -4.34
N ILE A 208 16.93 1.66 -4.82
CA ILE A 208 16.15 1.86 -6.04
C ILE A 208 16.80 1.14 -7.21
N LYS A 209 18.12 1.37 -7.46
CA LYS A 209 18.86 0.76 -8.58
C LYS A 209 18.89 -0.77 -8.52
N ARG A 210 19.05 -1.34 -7.33
CA ARG A 210 19.22 -2.78 -7.16
C ARG A 210 17.92 -3.55 -7.05
N LYS A 211 16.85 -2.94 -6.52
CA LYS A 211 15.63 -3.65 -6.17
C LYS A 211 14.42 -3.22 -7.00
N LEU A 212 14.27 -1.93 -7.32
CA LEU A 212 13.10 -1.45 -8.05
C LEU A 212 13.33 -1.37 -9.56
N LEU A 213 14.45 -0.80 -10.01
CA LEU A 213 14.72 -0.69 -11.46
C LEU A 213 14.87 -2.04 -12.20
N PRO A 214 15.24 -3.18 -11.58
CA PRO A 214 15.20 -4.48 -12.24
C PRO A 214 13.80 -5.03 -12.50
N LEU A 215 12.75 -4.46 -11.90
CA LEU A 215 11.37 -4.84 -12.19
C LEU A 215 11.01 -4.59 -13.66
N PRO A 216 9.98 -5.25 -14.22
CA PRO A 216 9.54 -5.04 -15.60
C PRO A 216 9.28 -3.57 -15.91
N ASP A 217 9.67 -3.12 -17.10
CA ASP A 217 9.57 -1.71 -17.51
C ASP A 217 8.14 -1.18 -17.49
N ASP A 218 7.18 -2.03 -17.79
CA ASP A 218 5.74 -1.71 -17.79
C ASP A 218 5.10 -1.73 -16.40
N THR A 219 5.85 -2.07 -15.33
CA THR A 219 5.35 -2.00 -13.95
C THR A 219 4.84 -0.60 -13.65
N VAL A 220 3.55 -0.49 -13.31
CA VAL A 220 2.92 0.79 -12.94
C VAL A 220 3.26 1.12 -11.50
N VAL A 221 3.79 2.31 -11.28
CA VAL A 221 4.21 2.82 -9.97
C VAL A 221 3.14 3.77 -9.43
N PHE A 222 2.64 3.49 -8.23
CA PHE A 222 1.70 4.28 -7.45
C PHE A 222 2.42 4.88 -6.25
N PRO A 223 3.06 6.07 -6.39
CA PRO A 223 3.90 6.64 -5.34
C PRO A 223 3.08 7.17 -4.15
N GLY A 224 3.75 7.43 -3.03
CA GLY A 224 3.15 8.06 -1.85
C GLY A 224 2.64 9.48 -2.12
N HIS A 225 3.25 10.19 -3.06
CA HIS A 225 2.85 11.53 -3.50
C HIS A 225 2.88 11.68 -5.02
N GLY A 226 2.02 12.56 -5.53
CA GLY A 226 2.01 12.94 -6.95
C GLY A 226 1.41 11.88 -7.88
N PRO A 227 1.69 11.98 -9.18
CA PRO A 227 1.09 11.12 -10.20
C PRO A 227 1.77 9.76 -10.30
N THR A 228 1.07 8.81 -10.91
CA THR A 228 1.60 7.51 -11.31
C THR A 228 2.68 7.65 -12.38
N THR A 229 3.60 6.67 -12.42
CA THR A 229 4.64 6.53 -13.45
C THR A 229 4.85 5.05 -13.78
N THR A 230 5.91 4.72 -14.50
CA THR A 230 6.34 3.33 -14.76
C THR A 230 7.81 3.16 -14.41
N ILE A 231 8.22 1.92 -14.13
CA ILE A 231 9.63 1.62 -13.90
C ILE A 231 10.47 2.00 -15.14
N GLY A 232 9.97 1.77 -16.35
CA GLY A 232 10.66 2.13 -17.59
C GLY A 232 10.88 3.64 -17.74
N ASP A 233 9.93 4.46 -17.32
CA ASP A 233 10.09 5.91 -17.35
C ASP A 233 11.12 6.39 -16.32
N GLU A 234 11.13 5.79 -15.13
CA GLU A 234 12.03 6.17 -14.05
C GLU A 234 13.48 5.74 -14.27
N LYS A 235 13.75 4.65 -15.01
CA LYS A 235 15.11 4.22 -15.39
C LYS A 235 15.97 5.31 -16.01
N ARG A 236 15.36 6.32 -16.63
CA ARG A 236 16.05 7.42 -17.31
C ARG A 236 16.77 8.38 -16.36
N TRP A 237 16.41 8.36 -15.08
CA TRP A 237 16.90 9.30 -14.07
C TRP A 237 18.03 8.72 -13.20
N TYR A 238 18.30 7.42 -13.30
CA TYR A 238 19.25 6.66 -12.49
C TYR A 238 20.41 6.05 -13.34
#